data_3b98d2745476ca4af4f90ca5cf8a7af8
#
_entry.id   3b98d2745476ca4af4f90ca5cf8a7af8
#
_cell.length_a   1.000
_cell.length_b   1.000
_cell.length_c   1.000
_cell.angle_alpha   90.00
_cell.angle_beta   90.00
_cell.angle_gamma   90.00
#
_symmetry.space_group_name_H-M   'P 1'
#
loop_
_entity.id
_entity.type
_entity.pdbx_description
1 polymer ?
#
loop_
_entity_poly.entity_id
_entity_poly.type
_entity_poly.pdbx_seq_one_letter_code
_entity_poly.pdbx_strand_id
1 'polypeptide(L)'
;MYKRQLPYTPVPVTGQVFAVLLSGVILGKWYGGASQGLYAAIGAAGVPWFTGGKAGLEILTGVTGGYILGFIAASLIIGWFTDTYLRSRSFTGILCIMMLGVGVIYVFGVVQLSIVLGVHAGKAIELCAVPFIGVDIYKALIASAMALAILPGKGSRLRNSLEITK
;
A
#
# COMPACT_ATOMS: atom_id res chain seq x y z
N MET A 1 -17.86 -8.44 2.47
CA MET A 1 -17.08 -7.29 1.97
C MET A 1 -17.91 -6.51 0.95
N TYR A 2 -18.31 -5.28 1.27
CA TYR A 2 -19.19 -4.47 0.42
C TYR A 2 -18.46 -4.05 -0.86
N LYS A 3 -18.92 -4.55 -2.01
CA LYS A 3 -18.42 -4.16 -3.34
C LYS A 3 -19.14 -2.89 -3.77
N ARG A 4 -18.56 -1.71 -3.56
CA ARG A 4 -18.94 -0.52 -4.32
C ARG A 4 -18.04 -0.44 -5.55
N GLN A 5 -18.46 -1.09 -6.63
CA GLN A 5 -17.93 -0.77 -7.96
C GLN A 5 -18.57 0.54 -8.38
N LEU A 6 -17.74 1.54 -8.62
CA LEU A 6 -18.19 2.77 -9.27
C LEU A 6 -18.48 2.43 -10.73
N PRO A 7 -19.64 2.84 -11.31
CA PRO A 7 -20.06 2.39 -12.64
C PRO A 7 -19.15 2.84 -13.78
N TYR A 8 -18.14 3.65 -13.49
CA TYR A 8 -17.23 4.23 -14.48
C TYR A 8 -15.78 3.71 -14.40
N THR A 9 -15.45 2.84 -13.45
CA THR A 9 -14.06 2.36 -13.30
C THR A 9 -13.98 0.85 -13.22
N PRO A 10 -13.00 0.21 -13.93
CA PRO A 10 -12.77 -1.22 -13.86
C PRO A 10 -12.09 -1.63 -12.54
N VAL A 11 -11.63 -0.67 -11.73
CA VAL A 11 -10.91 -0.89 -10.48
C VAL A 11 -11.85 -0.69 -9.29
N PRO A 12 -12.01 -1.67 -8.41
CA PRO A 12 -12.87 -1.55 -7.24
C PRO A 12 -12.20 -0.81 -6.08
N VAL A 13 -12.99 -0.10 -5.28
CA VAL A 13 -12.54 0.48 -4.01
C VAL A 13 -12.34 -0.66 -3.00
N THR A 14 -11.11 -0.81 -2.49
CA THR A 14 -10.77 -1.86 -1.51
C THR A 14 -10.06 -1.28 -0.29
N GLY A 15 -10.05 -2.04 0.82
CA GLY A 15 -9.22 -1.74 1.99
C GLY A 15 -7.74 -2.13 1.83
N GLN A 16 -7.33 -2.68 0.70
CA GLN A 16 -5.98 -3.20 0.48
C GLN A 16 -4.91 -2.12 0.61
N VAL A 17 -5.11 -0.94 0.00
CA VAL A 17 -4.17 0.19 0.11
C VAL A 17 -3.90 0.53 1.57
N PHE A 18 -4.94 0.59 2.41
CA PHE A 18 -4.80 0.85 3.84
C PHE A 18 -3.89 -0.18 4.53
N ALA A 19 -4.11 -1.47 4.27
CA ALA A 19 -3.30 -2.56 4.83
C ALA A 19 -1.83 -2.49 4.35
N VAL A 20 -1.61 -2.14 3.08
CA VAL A 20 -0.27 -1.95 2.49
C VAL A 20 0.49 -0.82 3.17
N LEU A 21 -0.16 0.34 3.36
CA LEU A 21 0.44 1.48 4.03
C LEU A 21 0.86 1.15 5.47
N LEU A 22 -0.02 0.48 6.21
CA LEU A 22 0.26 0.03 7.57
C LEU A 22 1.38 -1.02 7.60
N SER A 23 1.35 -2.02 6.71
CA SER A 23 2.38 -3.06 6.68
C SER A 23 3.77 -2.48 6.45
N GLY A 24 3.92 -1.51 5.54
CA GLY A 24 5.19 -0.83 5.30
C GLY A 24 5.71 -0.11 6.54
N VAL A 25 4.86 0.64 7.24
CA VAL A 25 5.27 1.41 8.43
C VAL A 25 5.53 0.53 9.65
N ILE A 26 4.69 -0.48 9.90
CA ILE A 26 4.74 -1.29 11.13
C ILE A 26 5.78 -2.40 11.02
N LEU A 27 5.82 -3.10 9.88
CA LEU A 27 6.69 -4.25 9.66
C LEU A 27 8.07 -3.85 9.13
N GLY A 28 8.21 -2.61 8.63
CA GLY A 28 9.44 -2.12 8.00
C GLY A 28 9.68 -2.70 6.62
N LYS A 29 10.86 -2.39 6.05
CA LYS A 29 11.20 -2.66 4.66
C LYS A 29 11.05 -4.13 4.26
N TRP A 30 11.73 -5.03 4.98
CA TRP A 30 11.84 -6.43 4.56
C TRP A 30 10.55 -7.22 4.81
N TYR A 31 9.99 -7.13 6.02
CA TYR A 31 8.77 -7.86 6.37
C TYR A 31 7.53 -7.26 5.72
N GLY A 32 7.47 -5.94 5.57
CA GLY A 32 6.40 -5.27 4.86
C GLY A 32 6.37 -5.68 3.39
N GLY A 33 7.51 -5.60 2.68
CA GLY A 33 7.63 -6.07 1.30
C GLY A 33 7.35 -7.55 1.14
N ALA A 34 7.92 -8.39 2.02
CA ALA A 34 7.71 -9.85 2.00
C ALA A 34 6.23 -10.21 2.21
N SER A 35 5.52 -9.53 3.10
CA SER A 35 4.08 -9.77 3.33
C SER A 35 3.24 -9.52 2.08
N GLN A 36 3.53 -8.45 1.34
CA GLN A 36 2.84 -8.14 0.08
C GLN A 36 3.25 -9.09 -1.04
N GLY A 37 4.52 -9.49 -1.10
CA GLY A 37 5.00 -10.51 -2.04
C GLY A 37 4.33 -11.87 -1.81
N LEU A 38 4.22 -12.28 -0.54
CA LEU A 38 3.54 -13.51 -0.16
C LEU A 38 2.05 -13.46 -0.48
N TYR A 39 1.39 -12.32 -0.20
CA TYR A 39 0.01 -12.07 -0.60
C TYR A 39 -0.17 -12.27 -2.11
N ALA A 40 0.68 -11.66 -2.93
CA ALA A 40 0.62 -11.79 -4.39
C ALA A 40 0.88 -13.23 -4.85
N ALA A 41 1.90 -13.91 -4.29
CA ALA A 41 2.29 -15.27 -4.66
C ALA A 41 1.20 -16.30 -4.33
N ILE A 42 0.63 -16.26 -3.13
CA ILE A 42 -0.42 -17.19 -2.69
C ILE A 42 -1.72 -16.93 -3.47
N GLY A 43 -2.07 -15.66 -3.75
CA GLY A 43 -3.20 -15.32 -4.60
C GLY A 43 -3.03 -15.81 -6.03
N ALA A 44 -1.81 -15.71 -6.59
CA ALA A 44 -1.47 -16.26 -7.91
C ALA A 44 -1.54 -17.80 -7.93
N ALA A 45 -1.18 -18.45 -6.82
CA ALA A 45 -1.25 -19.91 -6.67
C ALA A 45 -2.69 -20.46 -6.56
N GLY A 46 -3.71 -19.58 -6.50
CA GLY A 46 -5.12 -20.00 -6.56
C GLY A 46 -5.96 -19.70 -5.33
N VAL A 47 -5.41 -19.07 -4.30
CA VAL A 47 -6.22 -18.67 -3.13
C VAL A 47 -7.09 -17.46 -3.48
N PRO A 48 -8.44 -17.53 -3.34
CA PRO A 48 -9.37 -16.53 -3.85
C PRO A 48 -9.53 -15.31 -2.94
N TRP A 49 -8.44 -14.61 -2.68
CA TRP A 49 -8.41 -13.42 -1.83
C TRP A 49 -8.16 -12.10 -2.55
N PHE A 50 -7.91 -12.16 -3.86
CA PHE A 50 -7.89 -10.95 -4.67
C PHE A 50 -9.28 -10.32 -4.76
N THR A 51 -9.32 -9.09 -5.19
CA THR A 51 -10.56 -8.33 -5.28
C THR A 51 -11.65 -9.09 -6.03
N GLY A 52 -12.80 -9.26 -5.39
CA GLY A 52 -13.92 -9.99 -5.95
C GLY A 52 -13.90 -11.49 -5.67
N GLY A 53 -13.01 -12.00 -4.79
CA GLY A 53 -12.86 -13.43 -4.55
C GLY A 53 -12.21 -14.14 -5.73
N LYS A 54 -11.34 -13.44 -6.46
CA LYS A 54 -10.60 -13.98 -7.60
C LYS A 54 -9.23 -14.47 -7.17
N ALA A 55 -8.65 -15.37 -7.96
CA ALA A 55 -7.33 -15.95 -7.79
C ALA A 55 -6.70 -16.21 -9.15
N GLY A 56 -5.41 -16.54 -9.14
CA GLY A 56 -4.68 -16.95 -10.33
C GLY A 56 -3.79 -15.86 -10.92
N LEU A 57 -2.85 -16.31 -11.78
CA LEU A 57 -1.90 -15.43 -12.46
C LEU A 57 -2.57 -14.43 -13.40
N GLU A 58 -3.75 -14.76 -13.92
CA GLU A 58 -4.53 -13.87 -14.80
C GLU A 58 -4.89 -12.53 -14.14
N ILE A 59 -5.00 -12.50 -12.81
CA ILE A 59 -5.27 -11.28 -12.07
C ILE A 59 -4.03 -10.37 -12.05
N LEU A 60 -2.83 -10.95 -11.95
CA LEU A 60 -1.57 -10.21 -11.98
C LEU A 60 -1.26 -9.63 -13.37
N THR A 61 -1.70 -10.29 -14.42
CA THR A 61 -1.55 -9.81 -15.81
C THR A 61 -2.70 -8.94 -16.28
N GLY A 62 -3.82 -8.93 -15.54
CA GLY A 62 -5.00 -8.14 -15.83
C GLY A 62 -4.91 -6.67 -15.36
N VAL A 63 -6.03 -5.97 -15.49
CA VAL A 63 -6.17 -4.52 -15.19
C VAL A 63 -5.82 -4.12 -13.75
N THR A 64 -5.89 -5.05 -12.81
CA THR A 64 -5.60 -4.81 -11.38
C THR A 64 -4.22 -5.26 -10.94
N GLY A 65 -3.49 -5.97 -11.79
CA GLY A 65 -2.18 -6.54 -11.43
C GLY A 65 -1.14 -5.48 -11.09
N GLY A 66 -1.14 -4.35 -11.80
CA GLY A 66 -0.24 -3.23 -11.50
C GLY A 66 -0.37 -2.73 -10.07
N TYR A 67 -1.58 -2.71 -9.53
CA TYR A 67 -1.79 -2.36 -8.13
C TYR A 67 -1.14 -3.35 -7.18
N ILE A 68 -1.23 -4.66 -7.48
CA ILE A 68 -0.63 -5.71 -6.64
C ILE A 68 0.90 -5.61 -6.66
N LEU A 69 1.50 -5.37 -7.83
CA LEU A 69 2.94 -5.08 -7.93
C LEU A 69 3.31 -3.78 -7.22
N GLY A 70 2.47 -2.76 -7.35
CA GLY A 70 2.59 -1.49 -6.64
C GLY A 70 2.53 -1.64 -5.12
N PHE A 71 1.77 -2.59 -4.59
CA PHE A 71 1.71 -2.87 -3.14
C PHE A 71 3.07 -3.33 -2.60
N ILE A 72 3.75 -4.22 -3.33
CA ILE A 72 5.08 -4.69 -2.96
C ILE A 72 6.07 -3.52 -2.97
N ALA A 73 6.11 -2.75 -4.08
CA ALA A 73 7.01 -1.62 -4.22
C ALA A 73 6.74 -0.53 -3.16
N ALA A 74 5.46 -0.18 -2.95
CA ALA A 74 5.07 0.82 -1.96
C ALA A 74 5.44 0.40 -0.54
N SER A 75 5.17 -0.86 -0.16
CA SER A 75 5.50 -1.37 1.16
C SER A 75 7.02 -1.38 1.43
N LEU A 76 7.84 -1.74 0.43
CA LEU A 76 9.29 -1.66 0.50
C LEU A 76 9.78 -0.23 0.69
N ILE A 77 9.26 0.72 -0.09
CA ILE A 77 9.64 2.13 -0.04
C ILE A 77 9.22 2.75 1.28
N ILE A 78 7.96 2.57 1.70
CA ILE A 78 7.45 3.06 2.98
C ILE A 78 8.29 2.52 4.12
N GLY A 79 8.55 1.20 4.13
CA GLY A 79 9.36 0.55 5.15
C GLY A 79 10.79 1.06 5.19
N TRP A 80 11.41 1.27 4.01
CA TRP A 80 12.76 1.83 3.93
C TRP A 80 12.84 3.24 4.52
N PHE A 81 11.89 4.12 4.20
CA PHE A 81 11.83 5.45 4.78
C PHE A 81 11.56 5.39 6.29
N THR A 82 10.68 4.52 6.74
CA THR A 82 10.36 4.36 8.15
C THR A 82 11.55 3.83 8.95
N ASP A 83 12.28 2.87 8.40
CA ASP A 83 13.46 2.29 9.06
C ASP A 83 14.63 3.27 9.10
N THR A 84 14.84 4.05 8.02
CA THR A 84 15.98 4.96 7.88
C THR A 84 15.75 6.28 8.61
N TYR A 85 14.56 6.85 8.50
CA TYR A 85 14.23 8.18 9.02
C TYR A 85 13.36 8.15 10.29
N LEU A 86 13.47 7.10 11.09
CA LEU A 86 12.74 6.92 12.36
C LEU A 86 12.81 8.12 13.34
N ARG A 87 13.68 9.08 13.09
CA ARG A 87 13.80 10.32 13.86
C ARG A 87 12.58 11.25 13.71
N SER A 88 11.81 11.13 12.65
CA SER A 88 10.61 11.94 12.38
C SER A 88 9.32 11.13 12.53
N ARG A 89 9.09 10.58 13.72
CA ARG A 89 7.80 9.97 14.09
C ARG A 89 6.76 11.05 14.41
N SER A 90 6.66 12.05 13.53
CA SER A 90 5.54 12.97 13.53
C SER A 90 4.43 12.43 12.65
N PHE A 91 3.19 12.74 12.98
CA PHE A 91 2.02 12.40 12.14
C PHE A 91 2.25 12.84 10.69
N THR A 92 2.73 14.06 10.48
CA THR A 92 2.98 14.62 9.15
C THR A 92 4.06 13.83 8.39
N GLY A 93 5.15 13.41 9.07
CA GLY A 93 6.19 12.60 8.45
C GLY A 93 5.69 11.24 7.97
N ILE A 94 4.93 10.54 8.82
CA ILE A 94 4.32 9.25 8.46
C ILE A 94 3.33 9.44 7.33
N LEU A 95 2.49 10.49 7.39
CA LEU A 95 1.52 10.78 6.33
C LEU A 95 2.20 11.05 4.98
N CYS A 96 3.26 11.85 4.95
CA CYS A 96 4.01 12.12 3.72
C CYS A 96 4.60 10.85 3.10
N ILE A 97 5.16 9.96 3.93
CA ILE A 97 5.70 8.68 3.47
C ILE A 97 4.58 7.77 2.94
N MET A 98 3.43 7.73 3.61
CA MET A 98 2.27 6.97 3.14
C MET A 98 1.71 7.54 1.83
N MET A 99 1.64 8.87 1.68
CA MET A 99 1.22 9.50 0.42
C MET A 99 2.18 9.21 -0.73
N LEU A 100 3.49 9.15 -0.46
CA LEU A 100 4.47 8.68 -1.45
C LEU A 100 4.16 7.22 -1.87
N GLY A 101 3.84 6.35 -0.91
CA GLY A 101 3.43 4.97 -1.19
C GLY A 101 2.17 4.87 -2.06
N VAL A 102 1.16 5.69 -1.80
CA VAL A 102 -0.04 5.78 -2.64
C VAL A 102 0.34 6.20 -4.07
N GLY A 103 1.22 7.18 -4.22
CA GLY A 103 1.73 7.60 -5.53
C GLY A 103 2.41 6.46 -6.29
N VAL A 104 3.25 5.67 -5.60
CA VAL A 104 3.90 4.49 -6.19
C VAL A 104 2.86 3.47 -6.67
N ILE A 105 1.84 3.17 -5.85
CA ILE A 105 0.77 2.24 -6.23
C ILE A 105 0.06 2.73 -7.50
N TYR A 106 -0.24 4.02 -7.59
CA TYR A 106 -0.90 4.57 -8.78
C TYR A 106 -0.01 4.53 -10.02
N VAL A 107 1.28 4.79 -9.91
CA VAL A 107 2.20 4.68 -11.05
C VAL A 107 2.16 3.27 -11.64
N PHE A 108 2.29 2.23 -10.82
CA PHE A 108 2.21 0.85 -11.28
C PHE A 108 0.82 0.52 -11.84
N GLY A 109 -0.25 0.98 -11.19
CA GLY A 109 -1.63 0.78 -11.63
C GLY A 109 -1.90 1.43 -12.99
N VAL A 110 -1.51 2.69 -13.19
CA VAL A 110 -1.67 3.45 -14.44
C VAL A 110 -0.90 2.78 -15.59
N VAL A 111 0.36 2.42 -15.34
CA VAL A 111 1.21 1.80 -16.38
C VAL A 111 0.58 0.51 -16.86
N GLN A 112 0.22 -0.39 -15.96
CA GLN A 112 -0.36 -1.67 -16.37
C GLN A 112 -1.75 -1.51 -16.98
N LEU A 113 -2.61 -0.66 -16.42
CA LEU A 113 -3.93 -0.40 -16.99
C LEU A 113 -3.82 0.15 -18.42
N SER A 114 -2.88 1.08 -18.64
CA SER A 114 -2.61 1.65 -19.97
C SER A 114 -2.21 0.58 -20.98
N ILE A 115 -1.35 -0.35 -20.59
CA ILE A 115 -0.89 -1.46 -21.43
C ILE A 115 -2.04 -2.43 -21.72
N VAL A 116 -2.78 -2.87 -20.69
CA VAL A 116 -3.81 -3.91 -20.82
C VAL A 116 -5.03 -3.40 -21.61
N LEU A 117 -5.42 -2.14 -21.44
CA LEU A 117 -6.56 -1.56 -22.15
C LEU A 117 -6.17 -0.86 -23.47
N GLY A 118 -4.87 -0.70 -23.76
CA GLY A 118 -4.40 0.03 -24.95
C GLY A 118 -4.78 1.51 -24.96
N VAL A 119 -4.93 2.14 -23.79
CA VAL A 119 -5.34 3.54 -23.65
C VAL A 119 -4.16 4.44 -23.28
N HIS A 120 -4.25 5.73 -23.63
CA HIS A 120 -3.25 6.70 -23.20
C HIS A 120 -3.18 6.84 -21.68
N ALA A 121 -2.00 7.16 -21.15
CA ALA A 121 -1.76 7.33 -19.72
C ALA A 121 -2.74 8.33 -19.06
N GLY A 122 -3.10 9.41 -19.74
CA GLY A 122 -4.11 10.37 -19.25
C GLY A 122 -5.46 9.72 -18.99
N LYS A 123 -5.94 8.87 -19.91
CA LYS A 123 -7.20 8.14 -19.74
C LYS A 123 -7.10 7.08 -18.65
N ALA A 124 -5.97 6.42 -18.54
CA ALA A 124 -5.71 5.47 -17.44
C ALA A 124 -5.76 6.16 -16.07
N ILE A 125 -5.17 7.37 -15.94
CA ILE A 125 -5.24 8.18 -14.70
C ILE A 125 -6.68 8.53 -14.34
N GLU A 126 -7.48 8.99 -15.30
CA GLU A 126 -8.89 9.29 -15.08
C GLU A 126 -9.67 8.08 -14.56
N LEU A 127 -9.39 6.90 -15.08
CA LEU A 127 -10.11 5.67 -14.73
C LEU A 127 -9.66 5.05 -13.40
N CYS A 128 -8.36 5.17 -13.05
CA CYS A 128 -7.78 4.39 -11.96
C CYS A 128 -7.20 5.21 -10.80
N ALA A 129 -6.97 6.53 -10.99
CA ALA A 129 -6.44 7.37 -9.93
C ALA A 129 -7.49 8.38 -9.44
N VAL A 130 -8.05 9.18 -10.34
CA VAL A 130 -8.94 10.30 -9.99
C VAL A 130 -10.09 9.91 -9.05
N PRO A 131 -10.86 8.82 -9.28
CA PRO A 131 -11.98 8.44 -8.41
C PRO A 131 -11.54 7.96 -7.03
N PHE A 132 -10.28 7.56 -6.86
CA PHE A 132 -9.78 6.91 -5.64
C PHE A 132 -8.93 7.83 -4.77
N ILE A 133 -8.37 8.93 -5.32
CA ILE A 133 -7.47 9.85 -4.60
C ILE A 133 -8.09 10.31 -3.27
N GLY A 134 -9.34 10.76 -3.27
CA GLY A 134 -10.01 11.23 -2.05
C GLY A 134 -10.14 10.15 -0.97
N VAL A 135 -10.52 8.94 -1.39
CA VAL A 135 -10.67 7.80 -0.49
C VAL A 135 -9.30 7.34 0.04
N ASP A 136 -8.27 7.35 -0.79
CA ASP A 136 -6.93 6.89 -0.40
C ASP A 136 -6.20 7.91 0.47
N ILE A 137 -6.42 9.22 0.29
CA ILE A 137 -6.00 10.26 1.25
C ILE A 137 -6.64 9.99 2.63
N TYR A 138 -7.93 9.73 2.67
CA TYR A 138 -8.62 9.41 3.93
C TYR A 138 -8.08 8.14 4.59
N LYS A 139 -7.81 7.09 3.82
CA LYS A 139 -7.14 5.88 4.32
C LYS A 139 -5.74 6.16 4.85
N ALA A 140 -4.96 6.99 4.15
CA ALA A 140 -3.61 7.37 4.59
C ALA A 140 -3.64 8.16 5.91
N LEU A 141 -4.63 9.05 6.09
CA LEU A 141 -4.82 9.79 7.34
C LEU A 141 -5.11 8.84 8.52
N ILE A 142 -6.05 7.92 8.35
CA ILE A 142 -6.38 6.93 9.40
C ILE A 142 -5.19 6.00 9.66
N ALA A 143 -4.55 5.50 8.60
CA ALA A 143 -3.38 4.65 8.73
C ALA A 143 -2.23 5.34 9.47
N SER A 144 -2.00 6.64 9.20
CA SER A 144 -0.98 7.44 9.89
C SER A 144 -1.28 7.61 11.37
N ALA A 145 -2.54 7.86 11.73
CA ALA A 145 -2.97 7.96 13.11
C ALA A 145 -2.79 6.63 13.86
N MET A 146 -3.18 5.52 13.24
CA MET A 146 -3.00 4.18 13.81
C MET A 146 -1.53 3.80 13.93
N ALA A 147 -0.72 4.08 12.91
CA ALA A 147 0.71 3.80 12.95
C ALA A 147 1.39 4.57 14.09
N LEU A 148 1.02 5.83 14.30
CA LEU A 148 1.55 6.64 15.41
C LEU A 148 1.17 6.08 16.78
N ALA A 149 -0.04 5.52 16.92
CA ALA A 149 -0.49 4.90 18.16
C ALA A 149 0.21 3.56 18.45
N ILE A 150 0.54 2.79 17.41
CA ILE A 150 1.15 1.46 17.54
C ILE A 150 2.68 1.56 17.70
N LEU A 151 3.32 2.51 17.00
CA LEU A 151 4.77 2.64 17.05
C LEU A 151 5.23 3.11 18.45
N PRO A 152 6.18 2.41 19.10
CA PRO A 152 6.64 2.78 20.43
C PRO A 152 7.25 4.19 20.43
N GLY A 153 6.80 5.01 21.38
CA GLY A 153 7.26 6.40 21.54
C GLY A 153 8.77 6.51 21.78
N LYS A 154 9.34 7.68 21.50
CA LYS A 154 10.78 7.99 21.68
C LYS A 154 11.37 7.60 23.05
N GLY A 155 10.56 7.58 24.12
CA GLY A 155 11.01 7.29 25.48
C GLY A 155 11.25 5.82 25.80
N SER A 156 10.61 4.89 25.09
CA SER A 156 10.69 3.45 25.36
C SER A 156 12.05 2.84 24.95
N ARG A 157 12.65 3.33 23.87
CA ARG A 157 13.96 2.82 23.41
C ARG A 157 15.15 3.31 24.22
N LEU A 158 15.11 4.54 24.73
CA LEU A 158 16.17 5.04 25.60
C LEU A 158 16.23 4.24 26.91
N ARG A 159 15.08 3.83 27.43
CA ARG A 159 15.01 3.00 28.63
C ARG A 159 15.58 1.60 28.41
N ASN A 160 15.25 0.96 27.28
CA ASN A 160 15.79 -0.38 26.94
C ASN A 160 17.30 -0.35 26.67
N SER A 161 17.84 0.74 26.05
CA SER A 161 19.27 0.87 25.85
C SER A 161 20.04 1.04 27.15
N LEU A 162 19.44 1.66 28.15
CA LEU A 162 20.07 1.86 29.48
C LEU A 162 19.98 0.59 30.34
N GLU A 163 19.02 -0.29 30.10
CA GLU A 163 18.90 -1.56 30.82
C GLU A 163 19.86 -2.66 30.28
N ILE A 164 20.25 -2.58 29.01
CA ILE A 164 21.21 -3.53 28.40
C ILE A 164 22.65 -3.20 28.77
N THR A 165 22.91 -1.97 29.26
CA THR A 165 24.27 -1.51 29.62
C THR A 165 24.55 -1.65 31.12
N LYS A 166 23.66 -2.25 31.91
CA LYS A 166 23.84 -2.66 33.29
C LYS A 166 24.01 -4.17 33.38
#